data_fc86bb3cebcc74e979b62d7b2886321a
#
_entry.id   fc86bb3cebcc74e979b62d7b2886321a
#
_cell.length_a   1.000
_cell.length_b   1.000
_cell.length_c   1.000
_cell.angle_alpha   90.00
_cell.angle_beta   90.00
_cell.angle_gamma   90.00
#
_symmetry.space_group_name_H-M   'P 1'
#
loop_
_entity.id
_entity.type
_entity.pdbx_description
1 polymer ?
#
loop_
_entity_poly.entity_id
_entity_poly.type
_entity_poly.pdbx_seq_one_letter_code
_entity_poly.pdbx_strand_id
1 'polypeptide(L)'
;MRDGDLEFARGRIAFIRGGSYPHCHSVLIDDAIRAVIDASSSRERLLEFHAGRGIDVIITSHAHEDHFLYNSLFPDAQLWVHGADARAFTDLRHFIEIFQPGAEEAALWEGYLKDVVRYAPRTVDRELSDNDRLDFGVTSALVLHTPGHTPGHCSFHFPEERIMYLADWDLVSAGPYYGDPNSDLELTIASLERLMGYDVDTYLTAHGKGVHDGDPGIIAAYLDKIRQREDHLMEL
;
A
#
# COMPACT_ATOMS: atom_id res chain seq x y z
N MET A 1 21.46 1.52 -6.62
CA MET A 1 20.62 1.56 -7.84
C MET A 1 21.17 2.59 -8.80
N ARG A 2 21.17 2.33 -10.09
CA ARG A 2 21.56 3.33 -11.10
C ARG A 2 20.35 4.25 -11.37
N ASP A 3 20.61 5.55 -11.61
CA ASP A 3 19.53 6.56 -11.84
C ASP A 3 18.52 6.17 -12.97
N GLY A 4 18.91 5.26 -13.87
CA GLY A 4 18.04 4.81 -14.97
C GLY A 4 17.02 3.70 -14.62
N ASP A 5 17.08 3.18 -13.39
CA ASP A 5 16.25 2.05 -12.95
C ASP A 5 15.06 2.47 -12.07
N LEU A 6 14.95 3.78 -11.75
CA LEU A 6 13.87 4.33 -10.94
C LEU A 6 12.82 4.99 -11.83
N GLU A 7 11.55 4.70 -11.56
CA GLU A 7 10.43 5.35 -12.26
C GLU A 7 10.24 6.81 -11.80
N PHE A 8 10.60 7.08 -10.55
CA PHE A 8 10.53 8.40 -9.94
C PHE A 8 11.48 8.46 -8.74
N ALA A 9 12.09 9.62 -8.53
CA ALA A 9 12.88 9.90 -7.33
C ALA A 9 12.79 11.38 -6.97
N ARG A 10 12.67 11.68 -5.68
CA ARG A 10 12.71 13.03 -5.12
C ARG A 10 13.25 12.99 -3.69
N GLY A 11 14.29 13.76 -3.40
CA GLY A 11 14.94 13.75 -2.10
C GLY A 11 15.50 12.37 -1.75
N ARG A 12 15.03 11.79 -0.66
CA ARG A 12 15.39 10.45 -0.18
C ARG A 12 14.38 9.38 -0.61
N ILE A 13 13.34 9.76 -1.33
CA ILE A 13 12.28 8.88 -1.77
C ILE A 13 12.56 8.42 -3.19
N ALA A 14 12.44 7.13 -3.41
CA ALA A 14 12.47 6.51 -4.72
C ALA A 14 11.26 5.59 -4.90
N PHE A 15 10.78 5.46 -6.14
CA PHE A 15 9.64 4.65 -6.49
C PHE A 15 10.04 3.59 -7.49
N ILE A 16 9.70 2.33 -7.17
CA ILE A 16 9.95 1.18 -8.02
C ILE A 16 8.62 0.63 -8.50
N ARG A 17 8.46 0.56 -9.81
CA ARG A 17 7.30 -0.08 -10.40
C ARG A 17 7.34 -1.60 -10.20
N GLY A 18 6.24 -2.17 -9.74
CA GLY A 18 5.98 -3.60 -9.81
C GLY A 18 5.53 -4.03 -11.20
N GLY A 19 5.35 -5.32 -11.38
CA GLY A 19 4.77 -5.90 -12.58
C GLY A 19 3.25 -6.01 -12.50
N SER A 20 2.71 -7.01 -13.15
CA SER A 20 1.33 -7.44 -12.95
C SER A 20 1.20 -8.23 -11.65
N TYR A 21 -0.05 -8.39 -11.17
CA TYR A 21 -0.35 -9.22 -10.00
C TYR A 21 0.47 -10.53 -9.98
N PRO A 22 1.04 -10.93 -8.85
CA PRO A 22 0.86 -10.41 -7.50
C PRO A 22 1.89 -9.32 -7.08
N HIS A 23 2.25 -8.41 -7.97
CA HIS A 23 3.18 -7.34 -7.67
C HIS A 23 2.45 -6.01 -7.61
N CYS A 24 2.73 -5.21 -6.58
CA CYS A 24 2.43 -3.79 -6.51
C CYS A 24 3.69 -2.94 -6.69
N HIS A 25 3.56 -1.63 -6.74
CA HIS A 25 4.68 -0.71 -6.73
C HIS A 25 5.18 -0.52 -5.29
N SER A 26 6.46 -0.18 -5.13
CA SER A 26 7.08 0.05 -3.82
C SER A 26 7.65 1.46 -3.71
N VAL A 27 7.55 2.05 -2.53
CA VAL A 27 8.25 3.29 -2.17
C VAL A 27 9.46 2.94 -1.32
N LEU A 28 10.64 3.40 -1.74
CA LEU A 28 11.88 3.27 -0.99
C LEU A 28 12.23 4.58 -0.32
N ILE A 29 12.70 4.53 0.92
CA ILE A 29 13.20 5.65 1.68
C ILE A 29 14.66 5.35 2.03
N ASP A 30 15.62 6.06 1.41
CA ASP A 30 17.06 5.89 1.63
C ASP A 30 17.59 7.03 2.51
N ASP A 31 17.34 6.95 3.80
CA ASP A 31 17.71 7.95 4.79
C ASP A 31 18.46 7.31 5.97
N ALA A 32 18.54 7.97 7.11
CA ALA A 32 19.16 7.43 8.34
C ALA A 32 18.49 6.11 8.76
N ILE A 33 17.17 6.05 8.74
CA ILE A 33 16.37 4.83 8.78
C ILE A 33 15.97 4.49 7.35
N ARG A 34 16.36 3.31 6.88
CA ARG A 34 16.00 2.83 5.54
C ARG A 34 14.71 2.04 5.58
N ALA A 35 13.72 2.50 4.84
CA ALA A 35 12.43 1.86 4.83
C ALA A 35 11.95 1.51 3.42
N VAL A 36 11.06 0.53 3.35
CA VAL A 36 10.29 0.17 2.16
C VAL A 36 8.82 0.18 2.53
N ILE A 37 8.01 0.90 1.76
CA ILE A 37 6.56 0.77 1.84
C ILE A 37 6.13 -0.18 0.73
N ASP A 38 5.37 -1.21 1.09
CA ASP A 38 4.86 -2.29 0.24
C ASP A 38 5.99 -3.02 -0.51
N ALA A 39 6.64 -3.95 0.17
CA ALA A 39 7.78 -4.69 -0.37
C ALA A 39 7.35 -5.77 -1.37
N SER A 40 6.79 -5.38 -2.52
CA SER A 40 6.20 -6.31 -3.50
C SER A 40 6.54 -6.02 -4.96
N SER A 41 7.33 -4.99 -5.25
CA SER A 41 7.61 -4.58 -6.63
C SER A 41 8.55 -5.54 -7.37
N SER A 42 9.84 -5.31 -7.31
CA SER A 42 10.87 -6.12 -7.95
C SER A 42 11.75 -6.74 -6.89
N ARG A 43 11.75 -8.09 -6.83
CA ARG A 43 12.61 -8.85 -5.91
C ARG A 43 14.08 -8.46 -6.05
N GLU A 44 14.55 -8.31 -7.29
CA GLU A 44 15.94 -7.96 -7.57
C GLU A 44 16.31 -6.57 -7.03
N ARG A 45 15.49 -5.55 -7.33
CA ARG A 45 15.73 -4.17 -6.88
C ARG A 45 15.60 -4.02 -5.36
N LEU A 46 14.66 -4.71 -4.74
CA LEU A 46 14.53 -4.73 -3.28
C LEU A 46 15.75 -5.36 -2.61
N LEU A 47 16.29 -6.45 -3.19
CA LEU A 47 17.53 -7.07 -2.71
C LEU A 47 18.77 -6.18 -2.96
N GLU A 48 18.86 -5.47 -4.09
CA GLU A 48 19.91 -4.47 -4.33
C GLU A 48 19.84 -3.33 -3.31
N PHE A 49 18.64 -2.83 -3.03
CA PHE A 49 18.45 -1.82 -2.00
C PHE A 49 18.87 -2.32 -0.63
N HIS A 50 18.49 -3.55 -0.27
CA HIS A 50 18.89 -4.19 0.99
C HIS A 50 20.41 -4.41 1.08
N ALA A 51 21.08 -4.85 0.00
CA ALA A 51 22.51 -5.18 -0.02
C ALA A 51 23.41 -3.97 0.31
N GLY A 52 22.93 -2.74 0.21
CA GLY A 52 23.67 -1.53 0.57
C GLY A 52 23.94 -1.44 2.06
N ARG A 53 22.95 -1.00 2.83
CA ARG A 53 23.02 -0.80 4.29
C ARG A 53 21.97 -1.59 5.07
N GLY A 54 21.28 -2.54 4.45
CA GLY A 54 20.10 -3.21 4.98
C GLY A 54 18.81 -2.42 4.74
N ILE A 55 17.69 -2.99 5.16
CA ILE A 55 16.38 -2.35 5.33
C ILE A 55 16.08 -2.44 6.82
N ASP A 56 15.84 -1.30 7.45
CA ASP A 56 15.54 -1.22 8.87
C ASP A 56 14.06 -1.48 9.14
N VAL A 57 13.20 -1.00 8.23
CA VAL A 57 11.74 -1.03 8.39
C VAL A 57 11.05 -1.42 7.08
N ILE A 58 10.10 -2.33 7.18
CA ILE A 58 9.08 -2.57 6.16
C ILE A 58 7.77 -2.00 6.70
N ILE A 59 7.14 -1.15 5.92
CA ILE A 59 5.80 -0.65 6.17
C ILE A 59 4.88 -1.32 5.16
N THR A 60 3.77 -1.91 5.61
CA THR A 60 2.76 -2.42 4.70
C THR A 60 1.51 -1.55 4.82
N SER A 61 1.08 -1.00 3.70
CA SER A 61 -0.02 -0.04 3.65
C SER A 61 -1.35 -0.64 4.09
N HIS A 62 -1.56 -1.92 3.79
CA HIS A 62 -2.73 -2.69 4.18
C HIS A 62 -2.51 -4.20 3.98
N ALA A 63 -3.46 -5.03 4.46
CA ALA A 63 -3.32 -6.49 4.44
C ALA A 63 -3.93 -7.11 3.16
N HIS A 64 -3.34 -6.82 1.99
CA HIS A 64 -3.48 -7.63 0.79
C HIS A 64 -2.16 -8.29 0.43
N GLU A 65 -2.20 -9.50 -0.12
CA GLU A 65 -1.01 -10.35 -0.30
C GLU A 65 0.01 -9.75 -1.28
N ASP A 66 -0.46 -8.97 -2.22
CA ASP A 66 0.38 -8.30 -3.21
C ASP A 66 1.10 -7.04 -2.66
N HIS A 67 0.85 -6.65 -1.41
CA HIS A 67 1.58 -5.58 -0.70
C HIS A 67 2.69 -6.10 0.20
N PHE A 68 2.71 -7.40 0.50
CA PHE A 68 3.72 -8.01 1.37
C PHE A 68 4.43 -9.23 0.79
N LEU A 69 4.36 -9.43 -0.52
CA LEU A 69 4.92 -10.57 -1.25
C LEU A 69 6.36 -10.90 -0.86
N TYR A 70 7.18 -9.90 -0.60
CA TYR A 70 8.59 -10.06 -0.29
C TYR A 70 8.98 -9.72 1.15
N ASN A 71 8.02 -9.51 2.05
CA ASN A 71 8.32 -9.22 3.46
C ASN A 71 9.18 -10.30 4.11
N SER A 72 9.00 -11.57 3.73
CA SER A 72 9.78 -12.70 4.24
C SER A 72 11.26 -12.70 3.84
N LEU A 73 11.65 -11.92 2.83
CA LEU A 73 13.06 -11.78 2.42
C LEU A 73 13.88 -10.91 3.38
N PHE A 74 13.23 -10.15 4.24
CA PHE A 74 13.86 -9.17 5.14
C PHE A 74 13.48 -9.44 6.60
N PRO A 75 13.87 -10.59 7.15
CA PRO A 75 13.42 -11.02 8.48
C PRO A 75 13.93 -10.13 9.62
N ASP A 76 15.05 -9.44 9.41
CA ASP A 76 15.68 -8.56 10.42
C ASP A 76 15.09 -7.13 10.41
N ALA A 77 14.35 -6.74 9.38
CA ALA A 77 13.68 -5.45 9.33
C ALA A 77 12.45 -5.44 10.25
N GLN A 78 12.15 -4.36 10.92
CA GLN A 78 10.89 -4.21 11.65
C GLN A 78 9.70 -4.21 10.67
N LEU A 79 8.55 -4.75 11.10
CA LEU A 79 7.29 -4.69 10.36
C LEU A 79 6.34 -3.69 11.03
N TRP A 80 5.97 -2.65 10.29
CA TRP A 80 5.01 -1.65 10.73
C TRP A 80 3.75 -1.71 9.87
N VAL A 81 2.59 -1.83 10.48
CA VAL A 81 1.28 -1.89 9.81
C VAL A 81 0.24 -1.18 10.67
N HIS A 82 -0.91 -0.81 10.08
CA HIS A 82 -2.01 -0.27 10.88
C HIS A 82 -2.63 -1.34 11.79
N GLY A 83 -3.00 -0.95 13.03
CA GLY A 83 -3.49 -1.88 14.04
C GLY A 83 -4.70 -2.71 13.60
N ALA A 84 -5.59 -2.14 12.76
CA ALA A 84 -6.77 -2.85 12.25
C ALA A 84 -6.41 -4.05 11.35
N ASP A 85 -5.26 -4.01 10.67
CA ASP A 85 -4.81 -5.09 9.78
C ASP A 85 -3.71 -5.98 10.43
N ALA A 86 -3.22 -5.61 11.62
CA ALA A 86 -2.06 -6.27 12.25
C ALA A 86 -2.23 -7.78 12.45
N ARG A 87 -3.43 -8.24 12.77
CA ARG A 87 -3.70 -9.67 12.98
C ARG A 87 -3.51 -10.49 11.70
N ALA A 88 -3.77 -9.91 10.53
CA ALA A 88 -3.60 -10.58 9.25
C ALA A 88 -2.13 -10.98 8.97
N PHE A 89 -1.15 -10.34 9.61
CA PHE A 89 0.28 -10.66 9.46
C PHE A 89 0.76 -11.72 10.46
N THR A 90 -0.01 -12.01 11.50
CA THR A 90 0.36 -12.98 12.55
C THR A 90 -0.41 -14.29 12.45
N ASP A 91 -1.55 -14.31 11.75
CA ASP A 91 -2.50 -15.40 11.71
C ASP A 91 -3.01 -15.62 10.26
N LEU A 92 -2.43 -16.60 9.56
CA LEU A 92 -2.81 -16.94 8.18
C LEU A 92 -4.30 -17.30 8.07
N ARG A 93 -4.85 -18.00 9.07
CA ARG A 93 -6.25 -18.38 9.05
C ARG A 93 -7.14 -17.14 9.12
N HIS A 94 -6.81 -16.20 10.00
CA HIS A 94 -7.52 -14.93 10.08
C HIS A 94 -7.41 -14.16 8.76
N PHE A 95 -6.22 -14.10 8.14
CA PHE A 95 -6.02 -13.45 6.84
C PHE A 95 -6.96 -14.04 5.77
N ILE A 96 -7.13 -15.36 5.73
CA ILE A 96 -8.06 -16.01 4.79
C ILE A 96 -9.53 -15.70 5.16
N GLU A 97 -9.87 -15.76 6.45
CA GLU A 97 -11.25 -15.59 6.95
C GLU A 97 -11.82 -14.18 6.66
N ILE A 98 -10.99 -13.13 6.59
CA ILE A 98 -11.46 -11.75 6.29
C ILE A 98 -12.10 -11.62 4.89
N PHE A 99 -11.73 -12.48 3.95
CA PHE A 99 -12.32 -12.51 2.60
C PHE A 99 -13.52 -13.46 2.48
N GLN A 100 -13.89 -14.15 3.56
CA GLN A 100 -15.07 -15.02 3.64
C GLN A 100 -15.18 -16.06 2.51
N PRO A 101 -14.10 -16.75 2.10
CA PRO A 101 -14.16 -17.71 1.02
C PRO A 101 -14.94 -18.97 1.45
N GLY A 102 -15.50 -19.69 0.47
CA GLY A 102 -15.99 -21.05 0.70
C GLY A 102 -14.87 -22.00 1.10
N ALA A 103 -15.19 -23.16 1.71
CA ALA A 103 -14.17 -24.07 2.25
C ALA A 103 -13.18 -24.59 1.20
N GLU A 104 -13.64 -24.87 -0.02
CA GLU A 104 -12.78 -25.31 -1.12
C GLU A 104 -11.87 -24.18 -1.62
N GLU A 105 -12.41 -22.99 -1.77
CA GLU A 105 -11.69 -21.78 -2.16
C GLU A 105 -10.63 -21.39 -1.12
N ALA A 106 -10.98 -21.45 0.17
CA ALA A 106 -10.07 -21.20 1.27
C ALA A 106 -8.85 -22.14 1.23
N ALA A 107 -9.05 -23.44 0.92
CA ALA A 107 -7.95 -24.38 0.83
C ALA A 107 -7.03 -24.12 -0.36
N LEU A 108 -7.59 -23.73 -1.51
CA LEU A 108 -6.81 -23.35 -2.68
C LEU A 108 -6.00 -22.07 -2.41
N TRP A 109 -6.62 -21.10 -1.78
CA TRP A 109 -5.95 -19.83 -1.45
C TRP A 109 -4.89 -20.00 -0.38
N GLU A 110 -5.13 -20.83 0.64
CA GLU A 110 -4.10 -21.19 1.62
C GLU A 110 -2.85 -21.77 0.94
N GLY A 111 -3.04 -22.65 -0.06
CA GLY A 111 -1.96 -23.19 -0.87
C GLY A 111 -1.20 -22.09 -1.62
N TYR A 112 -1.90 -21.19 -2.30
CA TYR A 112 -1.30 -20.06 -3.01
C TYR A 112 -0.51 -19.13 -2.08
N LEU A 113 -1.07 -18.78 -0.93
CA LEU A 113 -0.40 -17.93 0.06
C LEU A 113 0.89 -18.55 0.58
N LYS A 114 0.92 -19.88 0.79
CA LYS A 114 2.11 -20.59 1.26
C LYS A 114 3.16 -20.77 0.17
N ASP A 115 2.75 -21.13 -1.05
CA ASP A 115 3.66 -21.59 -2.09
C ASP A 115 4.17 -20.42 -2.98
N VAL A 116 3.30 -19.43 -3.25
CA VAL A 116 3.60 -18.29 -4.14
C VAL A 116 3.97 -17.06 -3.34
N VAL A 117 3.08 -16.60 -2.47
CA VAL A 117 3.30 -15.41 -1.61
C VAL A 117 4.35 -15.68 -0.54
N ARG A 118 4.53 -16.97 -0.17
CA ARG A 118 5.44 -17.39 0.91
C ARG A 118 5.08 -16.71 2.23
N TYR A 119 3.78 -16.61 2.46
CA TYR A 119 3.27 -16.07 3.72
C TYR A 119 3.93 -16.78 4.90
N ALA A 120 4.57 -16.00 5.75
CA ALA A 120 5.15 -16.44 7.00
C ALA A 120 4.58 -15.55 8.12
N PRO A 121 3.86 -16.13 9.10
CA PRO A 121 3.39 -15.35 10.24
C PRO A 121 4.55 -14.58 10.86
N ARG A 122 4.33 -13.28 11.09
CA ARG A 122 5.36 -12.38 11.59
C ARG A 122 4.75 -11.44 12.62
N THR A 123 5.49 -11.20 13.71
CA THR A 123 5.12 -10.20 14.69
C THR A 123 5.15 -8.81 14.06
N VAL A 124 4.13 -8.03 14.32
CA VAL A 124 4.09 -6.61 14.01
C VAL A 124 4.86 -5.88 15.10
N ASP A 125 5.95 -5.19 14.72
CA ASP A 125 6.83 -4.51 15.67
C ASP A 125 6.26 -3.15 16.09
N ARG A 126 5.47 -2.51 15.20
CA ARG A 126 4.76 -1.27 15.49
C ARG A 126 3.40 -1.24 14.80
N GLU A 127 2.35 -1.03 15.58
CA GLU A 127 1.04 -0.69 15.06
C GLU A 127 0.97 0.81 14.77
N LEU A 128 0.65 1.13 13.51
CA LEU A 128 0.46 2.50 13.05
C LEU A 128 -0.95 2.98 13.37
N SER A 129 -1.07 4.28 13.58
CA SER A 129 -2.34 4.97 13.79
C SER A 129 -2.41 6.22 12.93
N ASP A 130 -3.63 6.74 12.76
CA ASP A 130 -3.84 7.99 12.03
C ASP A 130 -3.06 9.15 12.64
N ASN A 131 -2.47 9.96 11.76
CA ASN A 131 -1.61 11.08 12.11
C ASN A 131 -0.28 10.72 12.82
N ASP A 132 0.12 9.44 12.86
CA ASP A 132 1.47 9.08 13.28
C ASP A 132 2.50 9.76 12.36
N ARG A 133 3.50 10.40 12.97
CA ARG A 133 4.67 10.89 12.24
C ARG A 133 5.77 9.85 12.29
N LEU A 134 6.21 9.44 11.12
CA LEU A 134 7.33 8.52 10.92
C LEU A 134 8.56 9.35 10.57
N ASP A 135 9.59 9.27 11.40
CA ASP A 135 10.86 9.99 11.22
C ASP A 135 11.91 9.01 10.67
N PHE A 136 12.46 9.31 9.50
CA PHE A 136 13.51 8.51 8.87
C PHE A 136 14.88 9.20 8.90
N GLY A 137 14.94 10.44 9.38
CA GLY A 137 16.13 11.28 9.45
C GLY A 137 15.88 12.67 8.87
N VAL A 138 16.21 12.90 7.59
CA VAL A 138 15.88 14.15 6.88
C VAL A 138 14.44 14.13 6.37
N THR A 139 13.99 12.96 5.91
CA THR A 139 12.63 12.72 5.42
C THR A 139 11.72 12.27 6.54
N SER A 140 10.48 12.73 6.53
CA SER A 140 9.42 12.22 7.40
C SER A 140 8.15 11.90 6.63
N ALA A 141 7.33 10.99 7.16
CA ALA A 141 6.01 10.72 6.61
C ALA A 141 4.92 10.88 7.68
N LEU A 142 3.78 11.39 7.28
CA LEU A 142 2.55 11.37 8.06
C LEU A 142 1.69 10.19 7.61
N VAL A 143 1.31 9.32 8.54
CA VAL A 143 0.37 8.24 8.29
C VAL A 143 -1.03 8.83 8.18
N LEU A 144 -1.70 8.56 7.09
CA LEU A 144 -3.09 8.91 6.88
C LEU A 144 -3.89 7.61 6.86
N HIS A 145 -4.61 7.32 7.94
CA HIS A 145 -5.54 6.20 7.94
C HIS A 145 -6.68 6.52 6.98
N THR A 146 -6.78 5.76 5.91
CA THR A 146 -7.72 5.95 4.80
C THR A 146 -8.48 4.65 4.53
N PRO A 147 -9.30 4.19 5.52
CA PRO A 147 -10.02 2.94 5.42
C PRO A 147 -11.08 2.97 4.31
N GLY A 148 -11.54 1.78 3.94
CA GLY A 148 -12.59 1.59 2.93
C GLY A 148 -12.22 0.51 1.93
N HIS A 149 -10.97 0.46 1.47
CA HIS A 149 -10.42 -0.66 0.71
C HIS A 149 -10.18 -1.86 1.63
N THR A 150 -9.43 -1.67 2.71
CA THR A 150 -9.40 -2.53 3.91
C THR A 150 -9.63 -1.69 5.16
N PRO A 151 -9.93 -2.30 6.32
CA PRO A 151 -10.06 -1.59 7.59
C PRO A 151 -8.78 -0.86 8.04
N GLY A 152 -7.60 -1.40 7.70
CA GLY A 152 -6.31 -0.82 8.08
C GLY A 152 -5.59 -0.09 6.95
N HIS A 153 -6.23 0.16 5.82
CA HIS A 153 -5.60 0.85 4.69
C HIS A 153 -5.06 2.23 5.08
N CYS A 154 -3.80 2.50 4.72
CA CYS A 154 -3.12 3.76 4.97
C CYS A 154 -2.52 4.34 3.69
N SER A 155 -2.63 5.65 3.56
CA SER A 155 -1.82 6.47 2.65
C SER A 155 -0.70 7.16 3.44
N PHE A 156 0.36 7.60 2.76
CA PHE A 156 1.53 8.22 3.41
C PHE A 156 1.85 9.55 2.76
N HIS A 157 1.79 10.63 3.54
CA HIS A 157 2.12 11.97 3.08
C HIS A 157 3.54 12.34 3.51
N PHE A 158 4.37 12.76 2.55
CA PHE A 158 5.73 13.25 2.71
C PHE A 158 5.73 14.75 2.48
N PRO A 159 5.54 15.55 3.52
CA PRO A 159 5.30 17.00 3.36
C PRO A 159 6.52 17.74 2.81
N GLU A 160 7.73 17.35 3.19
CA GLU A 160 8.97 17.99 2.75
C GLU A 160 9.22 17.78 1.25
N GLU A 161 8.89 16.60 0.73
CA GLU A 161 9.01 16.24 -0.68
C GLU A 161 7.75 16.55 -1.49
N ARG A 162 6.66 16.96 -0.83
CA ARG A 162 5.35 17.21 -1.44
C ARG A 162 4.83 16.02 -2.26
N ILE A 163 4.99 14.82 -1.69
CA ILE A 163 4.57 13.54 -2.25
C ILE A 163 3.49 12.94 -1.37
N MET A 164 2.53 12.25 -1.97
CA MET A 164 1.62 11.35 -1.26
C MET A 164 1.59 9.99 -1.94
N TYR A 165 1.89 8.94 -1.17
CA TYR A 165 1.66 7.57 -1.58
C TYR A 165 0.25 7.17 -1.17
N LEU A 166 -0.59 6.86 -2.15
CA LEU A 166 -2.01 6.60 -1.99
C LEU A 166 -2.34 5.13 -1.74
N ALA A 167 -1.34 4.22 -1.88
CA ALA A 167 -1.53 2.77 -1.89
C ALA A 167 -2.57 2.36 -2.95
N ASP A 168 -3.64 1.65 -2.60
CA ASP A 168 -4.66 1.12 -3.53
C ASP A 168 -5.77 2.11 -3.94
N TRP A 169 -5.58 3.37 -3.61
CA TRP A 169 -6.30 4.41 -4.32
C TRP A 169 -5.58 4.67 -5.66
N ASP A 170 -5.71 3.75 -6.62
CA ASP A 170 -4.86 3.63 -7.83
C ASP A 170 -5.09 4.67 -8.91
N LEU A 171 -6.10 5.51 -8.76
CA LEU A 171 -6.47 6.55 -9.73
C LEU A 171 -6.71 6.02 -11.15
N VAL A 172 -7.11 4.75 -11.27
CA VAL A 172 -7.43 4.10 -12.56
C VAL A 172 -8.83 4.49 -13.04
N SER A 173 -9.04 4.37 -14.36
CA SER A 173 -10.31 4.75 -15.00
C SER A 173 -11.52 3.93 -14.54
N ALA A 174 -11.27 2.74 -14.00
CA ALA A 174 -12.32 1.89 -13.41
C ALA A 174 -12.92 2.49 -12.13
N GLY A 175 -12.18 3.35 -11.40
CA GLY A 175 -12.55 3.86 -10.09
C GLY A 175 -12.12 2.94 -8.94
N PRO A 176 -12.41 3.33 -7.69
CA PRO A 176 -11.96 2.61 -6.50
C PRO A 176 -12.48 1.17 -6.43
N TYR A 177 -11.65 0.28 -5.89
CA TYR A 177 -12.04 -1.08 -5.56
C TYR A 177 -12.51 -1.13 -4.10
N TYR A 178 -13.73 -1.61 -3.90
CA TYR A 178 -14.37 -1.82 -2.59
C TYR A 178 -15.25 -3.08 -2.62
N GLY A 179 -14.76 -4.14 -3.30
CA GLY A 179 -15.53 -5.36 -3.56
C GLY A 179 -15.32 -6.48 -2.55
N ASP A 180 -14.36 -6.36 -1.64
CA ASP A 180 -14.10 -7.37 -0.63
C ASP A 180 -15.09 -7.29 0.53
N PRO A 181 -15.36 -8.41 1.22
CA PRO A 181 -16.31 -8.44 2.34
C PRO A 181 -15.98 -7.50 3.49
N ASN A 182 -14.70 -7.11 3.64
CA ASN A 182 -14.21 -6.19 4.65
C ASN A 182 -14.03 -4.75 4.13
N SER A 183 -14.38 -4.49 2.87
CA SER A 183 -14.42 -3.14 2.30
C SER A 183 -15.63 -2.35 2.78
N ASP A 184 -15.52 -1.01 2.77
CA ASP A 184 -16.59 -0.10 3.18
C ASP A 184 -16.67 1.09 2.21
N LEU A 185 -17.80 1.22 1.53
CA LEU A 185 -18.00 2.28 0.53
C LEU A 185 -18.06 3.69 1.15
N GLU A 186 -18.70 3.85 2.31
CA GLU A 186 -18.81 5.16 2.97
C GLU A 186 -17.44 5.63 3.45
N LEU A 187 -16.63 4.71 4.02
CA LEU A 187 -15.26 4.99 4.41
C LEU A 187 -14.36 5.26 3.20
N THR A 188 -14.57 4.57 2.07
CA THR A 188 -13.87 4.85 0.79
C THR A 188 -14.09 6.30 0.36
N ILE A 189 -15.35 6.74 0.35
CA ILE A 189 -15.70 8.12 -0.03
C ILE A 189 -15.05 9.13 0.92
N ALA A 190 -15.21 8.94 2.23
CA ALA A 190 -14.66 9.84 3.24
C ALA A 190 -13.11 9.90 3.17
N SER A 191 -12.44 8.77 2.93
CA SER A 191 -11.00 8.69 2.77
C SER A 191 -10.51 9.47 1.56
N LEU A 192 -11.13 9.29 0.40
CA LEU A 192 -10.77 10.01 -0.83
C LEU A 192 -11.05 11.51 -0.71
N GLU A 193 -12.17 11.91 -0.11
CA GLU A 193 -12.48 13.33 0.16
C GLU A 193 -11.42 13.97 1.08
N ARG A 194 -10.98 13.26 2.11
CA ARG A 194 -9.92 13.71 3.01
C ARG A 194 -8.59 13.94 2.27
N LEU A 195 -8.20 13.02 1.39
CA LEU A 195 -6.94 13.09 0.65
C LEU A 195 -6.85 14.31 -0.26
N MET A 196 -7.96 14.81 -0.80
CA MET A 196 -8.01 16.04 -1.62
C MET A 196 -7.63 17.30 -0.84
N GLY A 197 -7.63 17.27 0.49
CA GLY A 197 -7.28 18.41 1.35
C GLY A 197 -5.77 18.65 1.51
N TYR A 198 -4.92 17.79 0.96
CA TYR A 198 -3.47 17.90 1.10
C TYR A 198 -2.83 18.53 -0.13
N ASP A 199 -1.91 19.47 0.11
CA ASP A 199 -1.14 20.15 -0.95
C ASP A 199 0.12 19.34 -1.28
N VAL A 200 0.10 18.67 -2.43
CA VAL A 200 1.18 17.83 -2.94
C VAL A 200 1.46 18.10 -4.42
N ASP A 201 2.66 17.79 -4.88
CA ASP A 201 3.04 17.92 -6.29
C ASP A 201 2.89 16.58 -7.03
N THR A 202 2.87 15.46 -6.29
CA THR A 202 2.90 14.13 -6.89
C THR A 202 2.11 13.14 -6.05
N TYR A 203 1.21 12.39 -6.69
CA TYR A 203 0.64 11.17 -6.15
C TYR A 203 1.40 9.96 -6.68
N LEU A 204 1.67 9.01 -5.77
CA LEU A 204 2.18 7.68 -6.08
C LEU A 204 1.10 6.65 -5.73
N THR A 205 0.88 5.66 -6.58
CA THR A 205 -0.14 4.61 -6.39
C THR A 205 0.50 3.23 -6.43
N ALA A 206 -0.15 2.24 -5.81
CA ALA A 206 0.38 0.88 -5.74
C ALA A 206 0.28 0.13 -7.08
N HIS A 207 -0.69 0.49 -7.92
CA HIS A 207 -0.90 -0.17 -9.20
C HIS A 207 -1.07 0.84 -10.36
N GLY A 208 -1.26 0.31 -11.56
CA GLY A 208 -1.58 1.11 -12.74
C GLY A 208 -0.43 1.99 -13.22
N LYS A 209 -0.69 3.28 -13.41
CA LYS A 209 0.31 4.24 -13.90
C LYS A 209 1.42 4.51 -12.87
N GLY A 210 1.11 4.45 -11.59
CA GLY A 210 2.04 4.58 -10.47
C GLY A 210 2.41 6.02 -10.11
N VAL A 211 2.66 6.90 -11.06
CA VAL A 211 3.05 8.30 -10.82
C VAL A 211 2.05 9.24 -11.48
N HIS A 212 1.48 10.16 -10.70
CA HIS A 212 0.48 11.12 -11.16
C HIS A 212 0.81 12.53 -10.66
N ASP A 213 0.32 13.54 -11.35
CA ASP A 213 0.38 14.92 -10.88
C ASP A 213 -0.44 15.07 -9.59
N GLY A 214 -0.03 15.98 -8.69
CA GLY A 214 -0.67 16.24 -7.41
C GLY A 214 -1.95 17.08 -7.52
N ASP A 215 -2.70 16.94 -8.61
CA ASP A 215 -3.98 17.63 -8.80
C ASP A 215 -5.10 16.89 -8.07
N PRO A 216 -5.74 17.50 -7.05
CA PRO A 216 -6.87 16.87 -6.34
C PRO A 216 -8.07 16.59 -7.26
N GLY A 217 -8.16 17.22 -8.43
CA GLY A 217 -9.16 16.93 -9.44
C GLY A 217 -9.07 15.50 -9.98
N ILE A 218 -7.88 14.88 -9.92
CA ILE A 218 -7.70 13.47 -10.31
C ILE A 218 -8.38 12.55 -9.30
N ILE A 219 -8.24 12.83 -7.99
CA ILE A 219 -8.95 12.08 -6.93
C ILE A 219 -10.46 12.32 -7.04
N ALA A 220 -10.90 13.55 -7.31
CA ALA A 220 -12.32 13.86 -7.48
C ALA A 220 -12.93 13.08 -8.66
N ALA A 221 -12.22 13.00 -9.79
CA ALA A 221 -12.66 12.22 -10.95
C ALA A 221 -12.69 10.70 -10.68
N TYR A 222 -11.75 10.22 -9.85
CA TYR A 222 -11.71 8.83 -9.40
C TYR A 222 -12.88 8.49 -8.47
N LEU A 223 -13.18 9.39 -7.53
CA LEU A 223 -14.34 9.28 -6.63
C LEU A 223 -15.67 9.32 -7.40
N ASP A 224 -15.77 10.15 -8.45
CA ASP A 224 -17.00 10.28 -9.25
C ASP A 224 -17.37 8.97 -9.99
N LYS A 225 -16.43 8.03 -10.15
CA LYS A 225 -16.71 6.69 -10.67
C LYS A 225 -17.65 5.88 -9.78
N ILE A 226 -17.63 6.11 -8.47
CA ILE A 226 -18.58 5.48 -7.55
C ILE A 226 -20.01 5.92 -7.92
N ARG A 227 -20.24 7.23 -8.06
CA ARG A 227 -21.55 7.77 -8.45
C ARG A 227 -22.02 7.25 -9.79
N GLN A 228 -21.11 7.20 -10.79
CA GLN A 228 -21.43 6.64 -12.10
C GLN A 228 -21.86 5.17 -12.05
N ARG A 229 -21.25 4.38 -11.16
CA ARG A 229 -21.65 2.97 -10.95
C ARG A 229 -23.03 2.88 -10.27
N GLU A 230 -23.28 3.69 -9.25
CA GLU A 230 -24.57 3.74 -8.53
C GLU A 230 -25.70 4.15 -9.49
N ASP A 231 -25.50 5.23 -10.26
CA ASP A 231 -26.50 5.69 -11.24
C ASP A 231 -26.84 4.58 -12.25
N HIS A 232 -25.80 3.88 -12.76
CA HIS A 232 -26.01 2.78 -13.70
C HIS A 232 -26.79 1.62 -13.08
N LEU A 233 -26.55 1.28 -11.81
CA LEU A 233 -27.30 0.23 -11.11
C LEU A 233 -28.76 0.61 -10.89
N MET A 234 -29.07 1.90 -10.72
CA MET A 234 -30.43 2.38 -10.53
C MET A 234 -31.25 2.42 -11.83
N GLU A 235 -30.60 2.32 -13.01
CA GLU A 235 -31.24 2.27 -14.33
C GLU A 235 -31.60 0.84 -14.78
N LEU A 236 -31.13 -0.20 -14.07
CA LEU A 236 -31.36 -1.63 -14.37
C LEU A 236 -32.62 -2.15 -13.68
#